data_013eaba88b40544256e805254b48f720
#
_entry.id   013eaba88b40544256e805254b48f720
#
_cell.length_a   1.000
_cell.length_b   1.000
_cell.length_c   1.000
_cell.angle_alpha   90.00
_cell.angle_beta   90.00
_cell.angle_gamma   90.00
#
_symmetry.space_group_name_H-M   'P 1'
#
loop_
_entity.id
_entity.type
_entity.pdbx_description
1 polymer ?
#
loop_
_entity_poly.entity_id
_entity_poly.type
_entity_poly.pdbx_seq_one_letter_code
_entity_poly.pdbx_strand_id
1 'polypeptide(L)'
;MKKGNNMALKNKDLPTLGFLYMDYVLRFFDHSNFKGWPNKIETATYHWGNDKDRFIKEVKRKKIDILIGNVPATAYETFREIARELPHVQFIPSLDTQFSNKSKENVTRFAWKYYLPIPKTYIYYNRPNAYKFLKKCEYPKIIKKSYGPSNYGGYFVHKVDDEKEAAKLFNEKKYHPMYMQDFVPMEADIRVMLIGHKPVCAFWRRAPEGEWLTNTSQGGSMDYMDVPKNVLDLAVQVSKDAKAEYWACDVAYGLD
;
A
#
# COMPACT_ATOMS: atom_id res chain seq x y z
N MET A 1 25.65 -18.60 -34.64
CA MET A 1 25.78 -18.37 -33.19
C MET A 1 26.33 -16.97 -32.97
N LYS A 2 25.49 -15.99 -32.68
CA LYS A 2 25.93 -14.63 -32.30
C LYS A 2 26.18 -14.63 -30.80
N LYS A 3 27.42 -14.46 -30.37
CA LYS A 3 27.80 -14.22 -28.98
C LYS A 3 27.18 -12.88 -28.56
N GLY A 4 26.21 -12.91 -27.64
CA GLY A 4 25.70 -11.72 -27.00
C GLY A 4 26.80 -11.08 -26.17
N ASN A 5 27.20 -9.86 -26.52
CA ASN A 5 28.03 -9.01 -25.68
C ASN A 5 27.25 -8.68 -24.38
N ASN A 6 27.45 -9.48 -23.35
CA ASN A 6 27.16 -9.05 -21.98
C ASN A 6 28.25 -8.00 -21.64
N MET A 7 27.92 -6.72 -21.90
CA MET A 7 28.65 -5.62 -21.29
C MET A 7 28.36 -5.68 -19.79
N ALA A 8 29.23 -6.28 -19.02
CA ALA A 8 29.21 -6.15 -17.57
C ALA A 8 29.39 -4.65 -17.25
N LEU A 9 28.36 -4.01 -16.77
CA LEU A 9 28.42 -2.63 -16.27
C LEU A 9 29.56 -2.57 -15.24
N LYS A 10 30.50 -1.64 -15.43
CA LYS A 10 31.58 -1.43 -14.46
C LYS A 10 30.94 -0.97 -13.14
N ASN A 11 31.42 -1.45 -12.00
CA ASN A 11 30.86 -1.14 -10.67
C ASN A 11 30.70 0.37 -10.40
N LYS A 12 31.45 1.22 -11.10
CA LYS A 12 31.39 2.69 -10.98
C LYS A 12 30.19 3.32 -11.69
N ASP A 13 29.52 2.57 -12.60
CA ASP A 13 28.40 3.08 -13.42
C ASP A 13 27.04 2.71 -12.82
N LEU A 14 27.04 1.94 -11.71
CA LEU A 14 25.81 1.56 -11.04
C LEU A 14 25.40 2.60 -9.98
N PRO A 15 24.08 2.84 -9.82
CA PRO A 15 23.60 3.84 -8.85
C PRO A 15 23.92 3.45 -7.40
N THR A 16 24.08 4.45 -6.55
CA THR A 16 24.08 4.28 -5.10
C THR A 16 22.65 4.10 -4.63
N LEU A 17 22.38 2.96 -4.00
CA LEU A 17 21.07 2.69 -3.41
C LEU A 17 20.97 3.32 -2.01
N GLY A 18 19.86 3.96 -1.72
CA GLY A 18 19.51 4.45 -0.39
C GLY A 18 18.23 3.80 0.10
N PHE A 19 18.25 3.24 1.31
CA PHE A 19 17.04 2.74 1.95
C PHE A 19 16.47 3.80 2.87
N LEU A 20 15.19 4.13 2.64
CA LEU A 20 14.47 5.10 3.44
C LEU A 20 14.01 4.48 4.76
N TYR A 21 14.42 5.08 5.86
CA TYR A 21 13.91 4.80 7.20
C TYR A 21 13.11 5.97 7.73
N MET A 22 12.04 5.65 8.45
CA MET A 22 11.23 6.60 9.19
C MET A 22 11.34 6.26 10.68
N ASP A 23 11.49 7.25 11.55
CA ASP A 23 11.76 7.04 13.00
C ASP A 23 10.83 6.04 13.68
N TYR A 24 9.53 6.08 13.33
CA TYR A 24 8.51 5.29 14.03
C TYR A 24 7.91 4.19 13.17
N VAL A 25 8.44 3.96 11.98
CA VAL A 25 7.97 2.91 11.08
C VAL A 25 9.03 1.83 11.01
N LEU A 26 8.61 0.61 11.32
CA LEU A 26 9.44 -0.57 11.17
C LEU A 26 10.09 -0.58 9.78
N ARG A 27 11.34 -0.98 9.75
CA ARG A 27 12.12 -1.14 8.52
C ARG A 27 11.41 -2.10 7.60
N PHE A 28 10.94 -1.62 6.46
CA PHE A 28 10.36 -2.48 5.43
C PHE A 28 11.43 -3.34 4.76
N PHE A 29 12.66 -2.82 4.74
CA PHE A 29 13.80 -3.52 4.16
C PHE A 29 14.98 -3.46 5.13
N ASP A 30 15.55 -4.60 5.39
CA ASP A 30 16.86 -4.67 6.02
C ASP A 30 17.93 -4.64 4.92
N HIS A 31 18.68 -3.55 4.84
CA HIS A 31 19.74 -3.38 3.84
C HIS A 31 20.82 -4.45 3.95
N SER A 32 20.99 -5.08 5.12
CA SER A 32 21.96 -6.17 5.31
C SER A 32 21.63 -7.42 4.50
N ASN A 33 20.36 -7.57 4.09
CA ASN A 33 19.91 -8.65 3.23
C ASN A 33 20.13 -8.39 1.74
N PHE A 34 20.50 -7.16 1.36
CA PHE A 34 20.78 -6.78 -0.03
C PHE A 34 22.23 -7.14 -0.42
N LYS A 35 22.53 -8.43 -0.34
CA LYS A 35 23.83 -8.96 -0.72
C LYS A 35 23.91 -9.06 -2.25
N GLY A 36 25.05 -8.64 -2.81
CA GLY A 36 25.31 -8.78 -4.25
C GLY A 36 25.06 -7.51 -5.07
N TRP A 37 24.57 -6.42 -4.48
CA TRP A 37 24.63 -5.14 -5.16
C TRP A 37 26.07 -4.68 -5.26
N PRO A 38 26.61 -4.49 -6.48
CA PRO A 38 28.07 -4.31 -6.65
C PRO A 38 28.55 -2.87 -6.40
N ASN A 39 27.67 -1.94 -6.09
CA ASN A 39 27.97 -0.57 -5.71
C ASN A 39 27.52 -0.28 -4.27
N LYS A 40 27.53 0.98 -3.89
CA LYS A 40 27.27 1.45 -2.54
C LYS A 40 25.79 1.29 -2.17
N ILE A 41 25.57 0.84 -0.94
CA ILE A 41 24.26 0.81 -0.27
C ILE A 41 24.34 1.71 0.95
N GLU A 42 23.40 2.63 1.05
CA GLU A 42 23.27 3.60 2.13
C GLU A 42 21.91 3.50 2.80
N THR A 43 21.77 4.13 3.93
CA THR A 43 20.47 4.39 4.58
C THR A 43 20.23 5.88 4.64
N ALA A 44 18.99 6.31 4.54
CA ALA A 44 18.59 7.69 4.77
C ALA A 44 17.39 7.69 5.73
N THR A 45 17.53 8.35 6.87
CA THR A 45 16.49 8.37 7.91
C THR A 45 15.79 9.71 7.91
N TYR A 46 14.47 9.70 7.69
CA TYR A 46 13.62 10.87 7.88
C TYR A 46 13.05 10.85 9.29
N HIS A 47 13.25 11.93 10.03
CA HIS A 47 12.69 12.13 11.36
C HIS A 47 11.36 12.89 11.28
N TRP A 48 10.38 12.47 12.08
CA TRP A 48 9.09 13.16 12.12
C TRP A 48 9.23 14.59 12.64
N GLY A 49 8.41 15.45 12.10
CA GLY A 49 8.45 16.87 12.39
C GLY A 49 9.05 17.66 11.23
N ASN A 50 9.90 18.61 11.51
CA ASN A 50 10.47 19.51 10.50
C ASN A 50 11.90 19.09 10.10
N ASP A 51 12.03 17.92 9.49
CA ASP A 51 13.32 17.29 9.15
C ASP A 51 13.71 17.38 7.67
N LYS A 52 12.91 18.04 6.84
CA LYS A 52 13.09 18.08 5.39
C LYS A 52 14.52 18.46 4.98
N ASP A 53 15.02 19.57 5.47
CA ASP A 53 16.32 20.12 5.05
C ASP A 53 17.50 19.24 5.49
N ARG A 54 17.44 18.68 6.68
CA ARG A 54 18.46 17.74 7.16
C ARG A 54 18.46 16.48 6.30
N PHE A 55 17.29 15.92 6.02
CA PHE A 55 17.15 14.74 5.18
C PHE A 55 17.70 14.96 3.76
N ILE A 56 17.37 16.09 3.12
CA ILE A 56 17.91 16.45 1.81
C ILE A 56 19.43 16.55 1.84
N LYS A 57 20.01 17.20 2.87
CA LYS A 57 21.47 17.27 3.06
C LYS A 57 22.08 15.89 3.24
N GLU A 58 21.43 14.99 3.98
CA GLU A 58 21.89 13.62 4.17
C GLU A 58 21.94 12.85 2.85
N VAL A 59 20.85 12.88 2.05
CA VAL A 59 20.76 12.23 0.75
C VAL A 59 21.86 12.73 -0.19
N LYS A 60 22.04 14.06 -0.28
CA LYS A 60 23.10 14.67 -1.10
C LYS A 60 24.50 14.29 -0.65
N ARG A 61 24.77 14.33 0.66
CA ARG A 61 26.09 13.96 1.23
C ARG A 61 26.44 12.51 0.95
N LYS A 62 25.45 11.61 1.02
CA LYS A 62 25.62 10.18 0.76
C LYS A 62 25.63 9.84 -0.73
N LYS A 63 25.36 10.81 -1.60
CA LYS A 63 25.27 10.65 -3.07
C LYS A 63 24.32 9.53 -3.46
N ILE A 64 23.15 9.49 -2.84
CA ILE A 64 22.11 8.51 -3.14
C ILE A 64 21.48 8.87 -4.50
N ASP A 65 21.45 7.90 -5.41
CA ASP A 65 20.83 8.04 -6.73
C ASP A 65 19.41 7.44 -6.75
N ILE A 66 19.19 6.36 -6.00
CA ILE A 66 17.90 5.68 -5.91
C ILE A 66 17.53 5.56 -4.44
N LEU A 67 16.37 6.09 -4.06
CA LEU A 67 15.82 6.00 -2.71
C LEU A 67 14.66 5.00 -2.67
N ILE A 68 14.88 3.88 -1.98
CA ILE A 68 13.93 2.77 -1.88
C ILE A 68 13.20 2.84 -0.54
N GLY A 69 11.88 2.91 -0.59
CA GLY A 69 11.04 2.87 0.62
C GLY A 69 9.67 3.49 0.44
N ASN A 70 8.75 3.09 1.30
CA ASN A 70 7.41 3.65 1.32
C ASN A 70 7.35 4.91 2.18
N VAL A 71 6.74 5.93 1.64
CA VAL A 71 6.46 7.19 2.34
C VAL A 71 5.09 7.08 3.01
N PRO A 72 4.99 7.29 4.33
CA PRO A 72 3.71 7.33 5.01
C PRO A 72 2.79 8.40 4.43
N ALA A 73 1.49 8.13 4.41
CA ALA A 73 0.50 9.07 3.90
C ALA A 73 0.61 10.48 4.52
N THR A 74 0.93 10.54 5.80
CA THR A 74 1.08 11.80 6.55
C THR A 74 2.33 12.60 6.17
N ALA A 75 3.36 11.97 5.60
CA ALA A 75 4.58 12.63 5.13
C ALA A 75 4.61 12.83 3.60
N TYR A 76 3.57 12.40 2.88
CA TYR A 76 3.58 12.33 1.43
C TYR A 76 3.85 13.70 0.77
N GLU A 77 3.17 14.76 1.20
CA GLU A 77 3.35 16.10 0.60
C GLU A 77 4.76 16.64 0.87
N THR A 78 5.32 16.40 2.06
CA THR A 78 6.72 16.75 2.36
C THR A 78 7.69 16.02 1.45
N PHE A 79 7.45 14.75 1.16
CA PHE A 79 8.30 14.00 0.23
C PHE A 79 8.15 14.45 -1.23
N ARG A 80 7.00 14.97 -1.62
CA ARG A 80 6.87 15.65 -2.92
C ARG A 80 7.75 16.92 -3.02
N GLU A 81 7.84 17.68 -1.94
CA GLU A 81 8.76 18.83 -1.88
C GLU A 81 10.21 18.37 -1.91
N ILE A 82 10.58 17.34 -1.11
CA ILE A 82 11.91 16.74 -1.11
C ILE A 82 12.32 16.28 -2.52
N ALA A 83 11.43 15.61 -3.24
CA ALA A 83 11.70 15.14 -4.60
C ALA A 83 11.99 16.29 -5.58
N ARG A 84 11.32 17.44 -5.44
CA ARG A 84 11.62 18.63 -6.27
C ARG A 84 13.02 19.18 -6.02
N GLU A 85 13.53 19.06 -4.79
CA GLU A 85 14.88 19.50 -4.42
C GLU A 85 15.97 18.45 -4.69
N LEU A 86 15.55 17.22 -5.01
CA LEU A 86 16.39 16.08 -5.37
C LEU A 86 16.04 15.51 -6.76
N PRO A 87 16.07 16.34 -7.83
CA PRO A 87 15.55 15.93 -9.15
C PRO A 87 16.36 14.80 -9.79
N HIS A 88 17.56 14.52 -9.31
CA HIS A 88 18.43 13.42 -9.75
C HIS A 88 18.16 12.11 -9.01
N VAL A 89 17.38 12.13 -7.93
CA VAL A 89 17.11 10.93 -7.11
C VAL A 89 15.81 10.27 -7.59
N GLN A 90 15.91 9.01 -7.99
CA GLN A 90 14.75 8.19 -8.31
C GLN A 90 14.16 7.61 -7.02
N PHE A 91 12.87 7.80 -6.81
CA PHE A 91 12.12 7.14 -5.73
C PHE A 91 11.57 5.81 -6.21
N ILE A 92 11.72 4.75 -5.41
CA ILE A 92 11.17 3.43 -5.66
C ILE A 92 10.36 2.95 -4.43
N PRO A 93 9.03 2.76 -4.56
CA PRO A 93 8.22 3.09 -5.73
C PRO A 93 8.19 4.58 -5.99
N SER A 94 7.90 4.98 -7.23
CA SER A 94 7.75 6.39 -7.57
C SER A 94 6.69 7.06 -6.68
N LEU A 95 6.80 8.38 -6.43
CA LEU A 95 5.81 9.08 -5.63
C LEU A 95 4.41 9.05 -6.27
N ASP A 96 4.32 9.00 -7.60
CA ASP A 96 3.04 8.85 -8.31
C ASP A 96 2.41 7.48 -8.05
N THR A 97 3.22 6.42 -8.05
CA THR A 97 2.78 5.08 -7.64
C THR A 97 2.29 5.09 -6.19
N GLN A 98 3.06 5.69 -5.29
CA GLN A 98 2.70 5.78 -3.87
C GLN A 98 1.43 6.62 -3.64
N PHE A 99 1.17 7.62 -4.50
CA PHE A 99 -0.08 8.37 -4.44
C PHE A 99 -1.30 7.49 -4.64
N SER A 100 -1.22 6.48 -5.51
CA SER A 100 -2.34 5.59 -5.81
C SER A 100 -2.82 4.80 -4.59
N ASN A 101 -1.99 4.58 -3.59
CA ASN A 101 -2.32 3.79 -2.40
C ASN A 101 -2.16 4.54 -1.06
N LYS A 102 -1.95 5.85 -1.07
CA LYS A 102 -1.73 6.62 0.17
C LYS A 102 -2.96 6.67 1.10
N SER A 103 -4.14 6.39 0.59
CA SER A 103 -5.38 6.31 1.38
C SER A 103 -6.36 5.30 0.77
N LYS A 104 -7.37 4.89 1.53
CA LYS A 104 -8.44 4.02 1.01
C LYS A 104 -9.20 4.69 -0.14
N GLU A 105 -9.38 6.01 -0.06
CA GLU A 105 -9.96 6.79 -1.14
C GLU A 105 -9.09 6.76 -2.39
N ASN A 106 -7.77 6.95 -2.27
CA ASN A 106 -6.87 6.91 -3.41
C ASN A 106 -6.89 5.54 -4.10
N VAL A 107 -6.84 4.45 -3.32
CA VAL A 107 -6.99 3.08 -3.84
C VAL A 107 -8.29 2.93 -4.61
N THR A 108 -9.40 3.41 -4.05
CA THR A 108 -10.71 3.33 -4.71
C THR A 108 -10.75 4.13 -6.01
N ARG A 109 -10.25 5.37 -6.00
CA ARG A 109 -10.20 6.21 -7.21
C ARG A 109 -9.30 5.62 -8.29
N PHE A 110 -8.18 5.04 -7.88
CA PHE A 110 -7.29 4.29 -8.76
C PHE A 110 -8.04 3.10 -9.39
N ALA A 111 -8.70 2.28 -8.56
CA ALA A 111 -9.45 1.13 -9.04
C ALA A 111 -10.58 1.52 -10.01
N TRP A 112 -11.33 2.58 -9.74
CA TRP A 112 -12.35 3.10 -10.64
C TRP A 112 -11.76 3.57 -11.98
N LYS A 113 -10.62 4.27 -11.93
CA LYS A 113 -9.93 4.76 -13.15
C LYS A 113 -9.54 3.63 -14.09
N TYR A 114 -9.13 2.49 -13.54
CA TYR A 114 -8.66 1.34 -14.32
C TYR A 114 -9.67 0.19 -14.39
N TYR A 115 -10.91 0.44 -13.96
CA TYR A 115 -12.01 -0.55 -13.99
C TYR A 115 -11.64 -1.86 -13.27
N LEU A 116 -10.89 -1.75 -12.16
CA LEU A 116 -10.49 -2.90 -11.38
C LEU A 116 -11.65 -3.38 -10.49
N PRO A 117 -11.77 -4.70 -10.26
CA PRO A 117 -12.80 -5.24 -9.40
C PRO A 117 -12.54 -4.85 -7.94
N ILE A 118 -13.44 -4.06 -7.38
CA ILE A 118 -13.43 -3.71 -5.96
C ILE A 118 -14.86 -3.80 -5.41
N PRO A 119 -15.03 -4.04 -4.10
CA PRO A 119 -16.36 -3.96 -3.48
C PRO A 119 -16.98 -2.60 -3.77
N LYS A 120 -18.28 -2.58 -4.01
CA LYS A 120 -19.01 -1.34 -4.25
C LYS A 120 -18.75 -0.36 -3.12
N THR A 121 -18.27 0.83 -3.47
CA THR A 121 -17.69 1.78 -2.52
C THR A 121 -18.40 3.11 -2.56
N TYR A 122 -18.63 3.69 -1.39
CA TYR A 122 -19.34 4.95 -1.19
C TYR A 122 -18.47 5.88 -0.35
N ILE A 123 -18.28 7.11 -0.86
CA ILE A 123 -17.41 8.11 -0.23
C ILE A 123 -18.19 9.40 -0.09
N TYR A 124 -18.39 9.86 1.13
CA TYR A 124 -19.11 11.10 1.42
C TYR A 124 -18.24 12.06 2.24
N TYR A 125 -18.11 13.28 1.74
CA TYR A 125 -17.50 14.39 2.48
C TYR A 125 -18.51 15.19 3.29
N ASN A 126 -19.80 15.08 2.91
CA ASN A 126 -20.90 15.76 3.55
C ASN A 126 -21.69 14.78 4.43
N ARG A 127 -21.71 15.02 5.74
CA ARG A 127 -22.39 14.15 6.71
C ARG A 127 -23.89 13.97 6.42
N PRO A 128 -24.70 15.03 6.18
CA PRO A 128 -26.11 14.87 5.84
C PRO A 128 -26.36 13.90 4.68
N ASN A 129 -25.57 13.97 3.63
CA ASN A 129 -25.72 13.06 2.49
C ASN A 129 -25.35 11.61 2.85
N ALA A 130 -24.27 11.43 3.64
CA ALA A 130 -23.90 10.12 4.15
C ALA A 130 -25.03 9.50 5.01
N TYR A 131 -25.63 10.28 5.92
CA TYR A 131 -26.73 9.78 6.76
C TYR A 131 -28.00 9.50 5.97
N LYS A 132 -28.29 10.27 4.90
CA LYS A 132 -29.39 9.92 3.97
C LYS A 132 -29.13 8.59 3.26
N PHE A 133 -27.89 8.31 2.92
CA PHE A 133 -27.50 7.03 2.31
C PHE A 133 -27.65 5.88 3.32
N LEU A 134 -27.15 6.03 4.56
CA LEU A 134 -27.24 4.99 5.59
C LEU A 134 -28.67 4.50 5.83
N LYS A 135 -29.65 5.41 5.75
CA LYS A 135 -31.08 5.08 5.90
C LYS A 135 -31.68 4.23 4.78
N LYS A 136 -31.01 4.15 3.63
CA LYS A 136 -31.56 3.54 2.41
C LYS A 136 -30.71 2.40 1.87
N CYS A 137 -29.48 2.26 2.35
CA CYS A 137 -28.56 1.24 1.85
C CYS A 137 -28.87 -0.12 2.49
N GLU A 138 -28.52 -1.17 1.76
CA GLU A 138 -28.52 -2.53 2.27
C GLU A 138 -27.33 -2.74 3.21
N TYR A 139 -27.48 -3.65 4.15
CA TYR A 139 -26.46 -4.05 5.10
C TYR A 139 -26.13 -5.54 4.95
N PRO A 140 -24.96 -6.02 5.41
CA PRO A 140 -23.93 -5.30 6.17
C PRO A 140 -23.04 -4.40 5.31
N LYS A 141 -22.40 -3.42 5.96
CA LYS A 141 -21.38 -2.54 5.35
C LYS A 141 -20.06 -2.64 6.09
N ILE A 142 -19.00 -2.40 5.37
CA ILE A 142 -17.67 -2.20 5.93
C ILE A 142 -17.32 -0.72 5.96
N ILE A 143 -17.11 -0.17 7.14
CA ILE A 143 -16.67 1.21 7.34
C ILE A 143 -15.17 1.20 7.63
N LYS A 144 -14.42 2.05 6.92
CA LYS A 144 -12.97 2.14 7.07
C LYS A 144 -12.55 3.58 7.32
N LYS A 145 -11.53 3.78 8.15
CA LYS A 145 -10.82 5.04 8.18
C LYS A 145 -10.06 5.19 6.85
N SER A 146 -10.40 6.22 6.09
CA SER A 146 -9.80 6.40 4.75
C SER A 146 -8.33 6.77 4.81
N TYR A 147 -7.94 7.59 5.78
CA TYR A 147 -6.62 8.17 5.89
C TYR A 147 -5.99 7.88 7.26
N GLY A 148 -4.71 7.52 7.29
CA GLY A 148 -3.98 7.28 8.52
C GLY A 148 -3.09 6.02 8.43
N PRO A 149 -2.38 5.67 9.51
CA PRO A 149 -1.46 4.54 9.51
C PRO A 149 -2.21 3.24 9.20
N SER A 150 -1.74 2.53 8.19
CA SER A 150 -2.31 1.24 7.77
C SER A 150 -1.89 0.07 8.67
N ASN A 151 -0.92 0.28 9.55
CA ASN A 151 -0.20 -0.78 10.25
C ASN A 151 -0.90 -1.33 11.50
N TYR A 152 -2.03 -0.78 11.89
CA TYR A 152 -2.82 -1.28 13.02
C TYR A 152 -3.96 -2.15 12.48
N GLY A 153 -3.63 -3.34 12.02
CA GLY A 153 -4.55 -4.28 11.42
C GLY A 153 -5.92 -4.31 12.07
N GLY A 154 -6.96 -4.02 11.29
CA GLY A 154 -8.34 -4.10 11.72
C GLY A 154 -8.87 -3.00 12.64
N TYR A 155 -8.04 -2.27 13.40
CA TYR A 155 -8.50 -1.22 14.34
C TYR A 155 -9.35 -0.11 13.68
N PHE A 156 -9.20 0.07 12.39
CA PHE A 156 -9.89 1.10 11.60
C PHE A 156 -10.78 0.52 10.50
N VAL A 157 -11.16 -0.75 10.65
CA VAL A 157 -12.07 -1.46 9.75
C VAL A 157 -13.19 -2.07 10.59
N HIS A 158 -14.43 -1.74 10.30
CA HIS A 158 -15.57 -2.11 11.10
C HIS A 158 -16.67 -2.66 10.20
N LYS A 159 -17.21 -3.83 10.54
CA LYS A 159 -18.44 -4.35 9.97
C LYS A 159 -19.61 -3.76 10.78
N VAL A 160 -20.63 -3.29 10.10
CA VAL A 160 -21.85 -2.78 10.70
C VAL A 160 -23.05 -3.45 10.04
N ASP A 161 -23.98 -3.90 10.84
CA ASP A 161 -25.10 -4.72 10.39
C ASP A 161 -26.40 -3.91 10.26
N ASP A 162 -26.41 -2.64 10.71
CA ASP A 162 -27.56 -1.74 10.54
C ASP A 162 -27.17 -0.24 10.52
N GLU A 163 -28.19 0.62 10.26
CA GLU A 163 -28.03 2.09 10.26
C GLU A 163 -27.57 2.64 11.62
N LYS A 164 -28.06 2.08 12.73
CA LYS A 164 -27.79 2.62 14.07
C LYS A 164 -26.32 2.41 14.44
N GLU A 165 -25.80 1.23 14.16
CA GLU A 165 -24.38 0.91 14.36
C GLU A 165 -23.49 1.81 13.49
N ALA A 166 -23.83 1.97 12.22
CA ALA A 166 -23.08 2.84 11.30
C ALA A 166 -23.09 4.30 11.77
N ALA A 167 -24.24 4.82 12.15
CA ALA A 167 -24.40 6.18 12.65
C ALA A 167 -23.62 6.41 13.96
N LYS A 168 -23.70 5.46 14.90
CA LYS A 168 -22.94 5.46 16.15
C LYS A 168 -21.44 5.52 15.87
N LEU A 169 -20.95 4.61 15.03
CA LEU A 169 -19.53 4.54 14.67
C LEU A 169 -19.00 5.85 14.08
N PHE A 170 -19.71 6.46 13.12
CA PHE A 170 -19.30 7.73 12.53
C PHE A 170 -19.37 8.91 13.53
N ASN A 171 -20.27 8.88 14.49
CA ASN A 171 -20.34 9.89 15.55
C ASN A 171 -19.15 9.77 16.51
N GLU A 172 -18.81 8.56 16.92
CA GLU A 172 -17.71 8.30 17.86
C GLU A 172 -16.34 8.49 17.24
N LYS A 173 -16.11 7.90 16.06
CA LYS A 173 -14.77 7.88 15.42
C LYS A 173 -14.47 9.11 14.59
N LYS A 174 -15.49 9.88 14.18
CA LYS A 174 -15.35 11.12 13.38
C LYS A 174 -14.52 10.92 12.10
N TYR A 175 -14.65 9.74 11.47
CA TYR A 175 -13.94 9.46 10.21
C TYR A 175 -14.34 10.43 9.10
N HIS A 176 -13.34 10.96 8.39
CA HIS A 176 -13.53 11.86 7.27
C HIS A 176 -12.51 11.54 6.17
N PRO A 177 -12.93 11.37 4.90
CA PRO A 177 -14.33 11.22 4.48
C PRO A 177 -15.00 10.00 5.11
N MET A 178 -16.34 9.98 5.09
CA MET A 178 -17.11 8.81 5.48
C MET A 178 -17.02 7.78 4.37
N TYR A 179 -16.17 6.77 4.58
CA TYR A 179 -15.84 5.74 3.61
C TYR A 179 -16.50 4.41 3.98
N MET A 180 -17.28 3.88 3.06
CA MET A 180 -18.04 2.65 3.24
C MET A 180 -17.91 1.76 2.01
N GLN A 181 -17.95 0.44 2.23
CA GLN A 181 -18.01 -0.57 1.17
C GLN A 181 -19.10 -1.59 1.46
N ASP A 182 -19.64 -2.19 0.43
CA ASP A 182 -20.46 -3.38 0.60
C ASP A 182 -19.61 -4.49 1.19
N PHE A 183 -20.20 -5.26 2.12
CA PHE A 183 -19.53 -6.45 2.66
C PHE A 183 -19.51 -7.53 1.59
N VAL A 184 -18.34 -8.07 1.33
CA VAL A 184 -18.15 -9.23 0.45
C VAL A 184 -17.87 -10.43 1.35
N PRO A 185 -18.77 -11.42 1.40
CA PRO A 185 -18.48 -12.68 2.07
C PRO A 185 -17.26 -13.33 1.42
N MET A 186 -16.26 -13.66 2.23
CA MET A 186 -15.06 -14.33 1.75
C MET A 186 -14.52 -15.28 2.82
N GLU A 187 -14.05 -16.44 2.41
CA GLU A 187 -13.35 -17.37 3.30
C GLU A 187 -11.91 -16.93 3.57
N ALA A 188 -11.32 -16.27 2.59
CA ALA A 188 -9.93 -15.84 2.62
C ALA A 188 -9.70 -14.65 1.71
N ASP A 189 -8.63 -13.94 1.93
CA ASP A 189 -8.02 -13.09 0.93
C ASP A 189 -6.63 -13.62 0.54
N ILE A 190 -6.16 -13.18 -0.60
CA ILE A 190 -4.86 -13.58 -1.13
C ILE A 190 -3.97 -12.36 -1.19
N ARG A 191 -2.84 -12.41 -0.50
CA ARG A 191 -1.79 -11.40 -0.67
C ARG A 191 -0.84 -11.82 -1.77
N VAL A 192 -0.70 -10.97 -2.79
CA VAL A 192 0.26 -11.15 -3.87
C VAL A 192 1.31 -10.04 -3.80
N MET A 193 2.57 -10.41 -3.71
CA MET A 193 3.71 -9.49 -3.71
C MET A 193 4.40 -9.54 -5.07
N LEU A 194 4.69 -8.36 -5.63
CA LEU A 194 5.26 -8.24 -6.97
C LEU A 194 6.51 -7.36 -6.96
N ILE A 195 7.48 -7.73 -7.78
CA ILE A 195 8.66 -6.92 -8.10
C ILE A 195 8.78 -6.88 -9.62
N GLY A 196 8.85 -5.68 -10.21
CA GLY A 196 8.91 -5.50 -11.65
C GLY A 196 7.75 -6.21 -12.38
N HIS A 197 6.54 -6.12 -11.84
CA HIS A 197 5.31 -6.74 -12.35
C HIS A 197 5.31 -8.29 -12.35
N LYS A 198 6.23 -8.90 -11.62
CA LYS A 198 6.29 -10.37 -11.47
C LYS A 198 5.89 -10.76 -10.05
N PRO A 199 4.93 -11.66 -9.86
CA PRO A 199 4.65 -12.23 -8.56
C PRO A 199 5.91 -12.94 -8.02
N VAL A 200 6.35 -12.53 -6.84
CA VAL A 200 7.52 -13.11 -6.15
C VAL A 200 7.10 -13.92 -4.93
N CYS A 201 5.93 -13.62 -4.39
CA CYS A 201 5.33 -14.36 -3.30
C CYS A 201 3.81 -14.17 -3.36
N ALA A 202 3.07 -15.23 -3.10
CA ALA A 202 1.62 -15.17 -2.94
C ALA A 202 1.19 -16.18 -1.87
N PHE A 203 0.21 -15.81 -1.06
CA PHE A 203 -0.31 -16.68 -0.01
C PHE A 203 -1.72 -16.28 0.41
N TRP A 204 -2.46 -17.26 0.87
CA TRP A 204 -3.78 -17.10 1.44
C TRP A 204 -3.68 -16.58 2.88
N ARG A 205 -4.60 -15.71 3.23
CA ARG A 205 -4.84 -15.31 4.62
C ARG A 205 -6.26 -15.72 4.97
N ARG A 206 -6.40 -16.55 5.99
CA ARG A 206 -7.70 -17.08 6.44
C ARG A 206 -8.07 -16.45 7.77
N ALA A 207 -9.34 -16.06 7.88
CA ALA A 207 -9.87 -15.60 9.16
C ALA A 207 -9.91 -16.76 10.18
N PRO A 208 -9.79 -16.47 11.48
CA PRO A 208 -10.14 -17.45 12.50
C PRO A 208 -11.60 -17.91 12.38
N GLU A 209 -11.91 -19.08 12.89
CA GLU A 209 -13.29 -19.61 12.90
C GLU A 209 -14.26 -18.62 13.57
N GLY A 210 -15.34 -18.30 12.88
CA GLY A 210 -16.34 -17.33 13.36
C GLY A 210 -15.99 -15.86 13.14
N GLU A 211 -14.79 -15.57 12.64
CA GLU A 211 -14.34 -14.20 12.34
C GLU A 211 -14.39 -13.92 10.84
N TRP A 212 -14.40 -12.64 10.50
CA TRP A 212 -14.44 -12.20 9.10
C TRP A 212 -13.15 -11.47 8.66
N LEU A 213 -12.30 -11.07 9.63
CA LEU A 213 -11.04 -10.41 9.37
C LEU A 213 -9.91 -11.42 9.15
N THR A 214 -9.28 -11.35 8.00
CA THR A 214 -8.20 -12.26 7.59
C THR A 214 -6.82 -11.81 8.06
N ASN A 215 -6.71 -10.67 8.74
CA ASN A 215 -5.45 -10.10 9.16
C ASN A 215 -4.69 -11.02 10.13
N THR A 216 -3.47 -11.37 9.80
CA THR A 216 -2.59 -12.19 10.64
C THR A 216 -2.30 -11.58 12.01
N SER A 217 -2.28 -10.25 12.10
CA SER A 217 -2.14 -9.53 13.39
C SER A 217 -3.33 -9.72 14.34
N GLN A 218 -4.44 -10.30 13.87
CA GLN A 218 -5.66 -10.58 14.63
C GLN A 218 -5.97 -12.08 14.68
N GLY A 219 -4.95 -12.91 14.58
CA GLY A 219 -5.10 -14.36 14.69
C GLY A 219 -5.36 -15.08 13.37
N GLY A 220 -5.40 -14.38 12.24
CA GLY A 220 -5.51 -15.01 10.93
C GLY A 220 -4.29 -15.90 10.62
N SER A 221 -4.52 -17.00 9.93
CA SER A 221 -3.48 -17.92 9.49
C SER A 221 -3.01 -17.61 8.07
N MET A 222 -1.77 -17.99 7.76
CA MET A 222 -1.21 -17.94 6.40
C MET A 222 -1.10 -19.35 5.84
N ASP A 223 -1.50 -19.48 4.57
CA ASP A 223 -1.41 -20.72 3.83
C ASP A 223 -0.74 -20.46 2.48
N TYR A 224 0.36 -21.16 2.22
CA TYR A 224 1.18 -21.00 1.02
C TYR A 224 0.84 -21.99 -0.10
N MET A 225 -0.38 -22.54 -0.07
CA MET A 225 -0.86 -23.42 -1.14
C MET A 225 -1.07 -22.66 -2.45
N ASP A 226 -1.30 -23.38 -3.52
CA ASP A 226 -1.46 -22.84 -4.86
C ASP A 226 -2.50 -21.70 -4.90
N VAL A 227 -2.08 -20.60 -5.46
CA VAL A 227 -2.92 -19.42 -5.67
C VAL A 227 -3.50 -19.46 -7.08
N PRO A 228 -4.79 -19.20 -7.27
CA PRO A 228 -5.43 -19.21 -8.58
C PRO A 228 -4.75 -18.24 -9.56
N LYS A 229 -4.55 -18.71 -10.79
CA LYS A 229 -3.85 -17.94 -11.84
C LYS A 229 -4.53 -16.60 -12.13
N ASN A 230 -5.85 -16.54 -12.14
CA ASN A 230 -6.61 -15.30 -12.38
C ASN A 230 -6.32 -14.22 -11.31
N VAL A 231 -6.07 -14.62 -10.06
CA VAL A 231 -5.67 -13.71 -8.99
C VAL A 231 -4.28 -13.14 -9.24
N LEU A 232 -3.34 -13.99 -9.67
CA LEU A 232 -1.99 -13.55 -10.04
C LEU A 232 -2.03 -12.61 -11.25
N ASP A 233 -2.82 -12.94 -12.28
CA ASP A 233 -2.98 -12.13 -13.49
C ASP A 233 -3.60 -10.74 -13.14
N LEU A 234 -4.59 -10.70 -12.25
CA LEU A 234 -5.18 -9.45 -11.76
C LEU A 234 -4.13 -8.61 -11.02
N ALA A 235 -3.36 -9.22 -10.13
CA ALA A 235 -2.31 -8.51 -9.38
C ALA A 235 -1.23 -7.94 -10.32
N VAL A 236 -0.84 -8.68 -11.36
CA VAL A 236 0.07 -8.21 -12.42
C VAL A 236 -0.52 -7.01 -13.16
N GLN A 237 -1.82 -7.08 -13.53
CA GLN A 237 -2.50 -5.97 -14.19
C GLN A 237 -2.50 -4.72 -13.31
N VAL A 238 -2.90 -4.85 -12.03
CA VAL A 238 -2.90 -3.74 -11.06
C VAL A 238 -1.51 -3.11 -10.93
N SER A 239 -0.46 -3.93 -10.84
CA SER A 239 0.93 -3.47 -10.74
C SER A 239 1.36 -2.68 -11.98
N LYS A 240 0.95 -3.13 -13.18
CA LYS A 240 1.22 -2.42 -14.45
C LYS A 240 0.48 -1.08 -14.52
N ASP A 241 -0.79 -1.06 -14.15
CA ASP A 241 -1.60 0.16 -14.14
C ASP A 241 -1.06 1.19 -13.15
N ALA A 242 -0.55 0.73 -11.99
CA ALA A 242 0.12 1.55 -11.01
C ALA A 242 1.55 1.95 -11.42
N LYS A 243 2.11 1.37 -12.47
CA LYS A 243 3.52 1.51 -12.88
C LYS A 243 4.47 1.25 -11.71
N ALA A 244 4.15 0.24 -10.91
CA ALA A 244 4.83 -0.02 -9.66
C ALA A 244 6.08 -0.88 -9.86
N GLU A 245 7.20 -0.42 -9.36
CA GLU A 245 8.47 -1.17 -9.37
C GLU A 245 8.41 -2.33 -8.36
N TYR A 246 7.73 -2.14 -7.23
CA TYR A 246 7.25 -3.21 -6.35
C TYR A 246 5.86 -2.86 -5.81
N TRP A 247 5.06 -3.87 -5.56
CA TRP A 247 3.67 -3.73 -5.16
C TRP A 247 3.19 -4.91 -4.34
N ALA A 248 2.13 -4.69 -3.55
CA ALA A 248 1.38 -5.79 -2.93
C ALA A 248 -0.12 -5.54 -3.13
N CYS A 249 -0.82 -6.57 -3.56
CA CYS A 249 -2.28 -6.59 -3.65
C CYS A 249 -2.84 -7.52 -2.58
N ASP A 250 -3.96 -7.12 -2.00
CA ASP A 250 -4.84 -7.97 -1.22
C ASP A 250 -6.09 -8.21 -2.07
N VAL A 251 -6.33 -9.45 -2.46
CA VAL A 251 -7.44 -9.82 -3.33
C VAL A 251 -8.41 -10.67 -2.52
N ALA A 252 -9.62 -10.16 -2.32
CA ALA A 252 -10.70 -10.96 -1.72
C ALA A 252 -11.06 -12.09 -2.69
N TYR A 253 -11.16 -13.31 -2.18
CA TYR A 253 -11.62 -14.46 -2.92
C TYR A 253 -12.99 -14.85 -2.39
N GLY A 254 -14.01 -14.54 -3.19
CA GLY A 254 -15.41 -14.76 -2.81
C GLY A 254 -15.83 -16.23 -2.93
N LEU A 255 -17.02 -16.49 -2.39
CA LEU A 255 -17.66 -17.83 -2.45
C LEU A 255 -18.46 -18.04 -3.74
N ASP A 256 -18.59 -16.99 -4.62
CA ASP A 256 -19.38 -17.02 -5.84
C ASP A 256 -18.49 -17.03 -7.10
#